data_affeacae3df4f52ac9e4f446df2dc136
#
_entry.id   affeacae3df4f52ac9e4f446df2dc136
#
_cell.length_a   1.000
_cell.length_b   1.000
_cell.length_c   1.000
_cell.angle_alpha   90.00
_cell.angle_beta   90.00
_cell.angle_gamma   90.00
#
_symmetry.space_group_name_H-M   'P 1'
#
loop_
_entity.id
_entity.type
_entity.pdbx_description
1 polymer ?
#
loop_
_entity_poly.entity_id
_entity_poly.type
_entity_poly.pdbx_seq_one_letter_code
_entity_poly.pdbx_strand_id
1 'polypeptide(L)'
;MADALIGLDKTTLGAIIALVAAFFFALSAHVQNMGPKSTSTQGGTLVLIGTQALIYSIAALFIVKWDYWMSGAVVLFSAAGMLRPTLSIALWIEGIKRLGPTLNAALTSSGPFFAAIFGILILGETMTPMIAGGITLVVAGVLVPTLMTRGIMATFPAWAVLLPLGAAALRNVAHAITKVGFADVPSPLFAALVGTLVSLVLVAGQFLIRRQRIEGRLGDYRYFALSGMITALAVYLLNQALELGQVITVAPLVASSPVFSALLGYFVFGRETLNWRTWLTIALVVPGVGIIVYAAA
;
A
#
# COMPACT_ATOMS: atom_id res chain seq x y z
N MET A 1 7.06 2.54 26.51
CA MET A 1 8.51 2.81 26.63
C MET A 1 9.05 3.58 25.43
N ALA A 2 8.53 3.41 24.21
CA ALA A 2 8.86 4.28 23.06
C ALA A 2 8.30 5.72 23.20
N ASP A 3 7.10 5.87 23.76
CA ASP A 3 6.42 7.17 23.96
C ASP A 3 7.20 8.12 24.88
N ALA A 4 8.02 7.58 25.80
CA ALA A 4 8.82 8.37 26.74
C ALA A 4 10.14 8.90 26.15
N LEU A 5 10.59 8.35 25.02
CA LEU A 5 11.89 8.68 24.41
C LEU A 5 11.82 9.86 23.41
N ILE A 6 10.65 10.20 22.88
CA ILE A 6 10.53 11.20 21.80
C ILE A 6 9.58 12.35 22.18
N GLY A 7 8.76 12.23 23.23
CA GLY A 7 7.79 13.27 23.63
C GLY A 7 6.69 13.55 22.58
N LEU A 8 6.53 12.65 21.58
CA LEU A 8 5.55 12.76 20.51
C LEU A 8 4.26 12.01 20.88
N ASP A 9 3.12 12.61 20.55
CA ASP A 9 1.83 11.93 20.65
C ASP A 9 1.76 10.71 19.70
N LYS A 10 0.97 9.69 20.07
CA LYS A 10 0.83 8.43 19.31
C LYS A 10 0.40 8.66 17.87
N THR A 11 -0.49 9.61 17.64
CA THR A 11 -0.98 9.97 16.31
C THR A 11 0.12 10.56 15.43
N THR A 12 0.94 11.46 15.97
CA THR A 12 2.09 12.03 15.28
C THR A 12 3.13 10.96 14.95
N LEU A 13 3.41 10.06 15.91
CA LEU A 13 4.32 8.94 15.68
C LEU A 13 3.78 8.02 14.55
N GLY A 14 2.48 7.72 14.57
CA GLY A 14 1.80 6.97 13.52
C GLY A 14 1.93 7.63 12.14
N ALA A 15 1.80 8.96 12.08
CA ALA A 15 1.96 9.72 10.84
C ALA A 15 3.39 9.65 10.30
N ILE A 16 4.40 9.78 11.15
CA ILE A 16 5.82 9.66 10.75
C ILE A 16 6.10 8.24 10.24
N ILE A 17 5.64 7.21 10.96
CA ILE A 17 5.81 5.82 10.55
C ILE A 17 5.12 5.55 9.20
N ALA A 18 3.96 6.16 8.94
CA ALA A 18 3.27 6.06 7.65
C ALA A 18 4.11 6.62 6.49
N LEU A 19 4.81 7.74 6.69
CA LEU A 19 5.71 8.32 5.68
C LEU A 19 6.93 7.42 5.44
N VAL A 20 7.50 6.84 6.50
CA VAL A 20 8.59 5.87 6.38
C VAL A 20 8.12 4.62 5.62
N ALA A 21 6.89 4.14 5.89
CA ALA A 21 6.29 3.05 5.11
C ALA A 21 6.13 3.43 3.63
N ALA A 22 5.68 4.66 3.31
CA ALA A 22 5.56 5.17 1.94
C ALA A 22 6.92 5.15 1.20
N PHE A 23 8.00 5.56 1.88
CA PHE A 23 9.36 5.50 1.35
C PHE A 23 9.76 4.05 1.01
N PHE A 24 9.55 3.10 1.93
CA PHE A 24 9.91 1.70 1.68
C PHE A 24 9.05 1.05 0.59
N PHE A 25 7.78 1.42 0.45
CA PHE A 25 6.96 0.99 -0.70
C PHE A 25 7.54 1.50 -2.03
N ALA A 26 7.96 2.76 -2.08
CA ALA A 26 8.61 3.33 -3.26
C ALA A 26 9.94 2.62 -3.58
N LEU A 27 10.79 2.41 -2.57
CA LEU A 27 12.06 1.70 -2.72
C LEU A 27 11.86 0.27 -3.24
N SER A 28 10.89 -0.46 -2.66
CA SER A 28 10.53 -1.80 -3.09
C SER A 28 10.14 -1.85 -4.57
N ALA A 29 9.32 -0.90 -5.03
CA ALA A 29 8.92 -0.81 -6.43
C ALA A 29 10.11 -0.62 -7.37
N HIS A 30 11.07 0.26 -7.02
CA HIS A 30 12.29 0.45 -7.81
C HIS A 30 13.15 -0.81 -7.84
N VAL A 31 13.34 -1.49 -6.72
CA VAL A 31 14.12 -2.74 -6.65
C VAL A 31 13.44 -3.83 -7.49
N GLN A 32 12.12 -3.97 -7.42
CA GLN A 32 11.36 -4.91 -8.26
C GLN A 32 11.57 -4.63 -9.76
N ASN A 33 11.56 -3.36 -10.16
CA ASN A 33 11.76 -2.92 -11.54
C ASN A 33 13.23 -3.09 -12.03
N MET A 34 14.17 -3.46 -11.16
CA MET A 34 15.52 -3.86 -11.56
C MET A 34 15.58 -5.28 -12.11
N GLY A 35 14.57 -6.09 -11.84
CA GLY A 35 14.47 -7.46 -12.33
C GLY A 35 14.37 -7.51 -13.86
N PRO A 36 14.94 -8.58 -14.49
CA PRO A 36 14.84 -8.77 -15.94
C PRO A 36 13.39 -8.90 -16.39
N LYS A 37 13.08 -8.37 -17.56
CA LYS A 37 11.74 -8.48 -18.19
C LYS A 37 11.38 -9.91 -18.59
N SER A 38 12.35 -10.83 -18.57
CA SER A 38 12.15 -12.27 -18.84
C SER A 38 11.48 -13.03 -17.69
N THR A 39 11.41 -12.43 -16.50
CA THR A 39 10.73 -13.06 -15.36
C THR A 39 9.21 -12.87 -15.44
N SER A 40 8.45 -13.94 -15.18
CA SER A 40 6.99 -13.83 -15.16
C SER A 40 6.54 -12.98 -13.97
N THR A 41 5.60 -12.06 -14.22
CA THR A 41 5.02 -11.19 -13.16
C THR A 41 4.36 -12.04 -12.06
N GLN A 42 3.71 -13.13 -12.43
CA GLN A 42 3.04 -14.02 -11.48
C GLN A 42 4.04 -14.78 -10.60
N GLY A 43 5.11 -15.32 -11.20
CA GLY A 43 6.20 -15.95 -10.45
C GLY A 43 6.90 -14.95 -9.52
N GLY A 44 7.13 -13.74 -10.01
CA GLY A 44 7.67 -12.64 -9.20
C GLY A 44 6.80 -12.28 -8.00
N THR A 45 5.48 -12.18 -8.21
CA THR A 45 4.53 -11.92 -7.12
C THR A 45 4.53 -13.04 -6.08
N LEU A 46 4.59 -14.31 -6.52
CA LEU A 46 4.67 -15.46 -5.61
C LEU A 46 5.94 -15.41 -4.76
N VAL A 47 7.10 -15.12 -5.37
CA VAL A 47 8.37 -14.98 -4.65
C VAL A 47 8.33 -13.81 -3.66
N LEU A 48 7.79 -12.67 -4.08
CA LEU A 48 7.66 -11.47 -3.25
C LEU A 48 6.81 -11.75 -2.00
N ILE A 49 5.60 -12.30 -2.17
CA ILE A 49 4.70 -12.61 -1.06
C ILE A 49 5.24 -13.77 -0.22
N GLY A 50 5.85 -14.78 -0.85
CA GLY A 50 6.51 -15.90 -0.16
C GLY A 50 7.64 -15.44 0.75
N THR A 51 8.46 -14.49 0.28
CA THR A 51 9.54 -13.88 1.09
C THR A 51 8.98 -13.12 2.29
N GLN A 52 7.91 -12.35 2.11
CA GLN A 52 7.23 -11.66 3.23
C GLN A 52 6.69 -12.67 4.25
N ALA A 53 5.99 -13.70 3.77
CA ALA A 53 5.44 -14.75 4.64
C ALA A 53 6.54 -15.45 5.45
N LEU A 54 7.66 -15.75 4.82
CA LEU A 54 8.82 -16.37 5.49
C LEU A 54 9.37 -15.46 6.60
N ILE A 55 9.59 -14.18 6.31
CA ILE A 55 10.11 -13.22 7.29
C ILE A 55 9.16 -13.09 8.48
N TYR A 56 7.86 -12.90 8.22
CA TYR A 56 6.88 -12.76 9.28
C TYR A 56 6.70 -14.04 10.09
N SER A 57 6.77 -15.21 9.44
CA SER A 57 6.69 -16.51 10.15
C SER A 57 7.89 -16.70 11.08
N ILE A 58 9.10 -16.36 10.64
CA ILE A 58 10.31 -16.42 11.48
C ILE A 58 10.18 -15.45 12.66
N ALA A 59 9.81 -14.19 12.40
CA ALA A 59 9.63 -13.18 13.45
C ALA A 59 8.53 -13.57 14.44
N ALA A 60 7.47 -14.21 13.98
CA ALA A 60 6.34 -14.64 14.80
C ALA A 60 6.73 -15.68 15.85
N LEU A 61 7.70 -16.55 15.56
CA LEU A 61 8.19 -17.54 16.52
C LEU A 61 8.71 -16.93 17.82
N PHE A 62 9.16 -15.67 17.77
CA PHE A 62 9.76 -14.97 18.90
C PHE A 62 8.84 -13.94 19.54
N ILE A 63 7.83 -13.44 18.80
CA ILE A 63 7.07 -12.24 19.21
C ILE A 63 5.58 -12.52 19.37
N VAL A 64 5.01 -13.43 18.56
CA VAL A 64 3.56 -13.66 18.53
C VAL A 64 3.15 -14.61 19.64
N LYS A 65 2.17 -14.19 20.44
CA LYS A 65 1.59 -15.05 21.50
C LYS A 65 0.62 -16.06 20.88
N TRP A 66 0.58 -17.26 21.43
CA TRP A 66 -0.30 -18.31 20.94
C TRP A 66 -1.79 -17.93 21.03
N ASP A 67 -2.16 -17.22 22.09
CA ASP A 67 -3.55 -16.78 22.34
C ASP A 67 -4.12 -15.92 21.20
N TYR A 68 -3.25 -15.23 20.43
CA TYR A 68 -3.69 -14.42 19.29
C TYR A 68 -4.40 -15.23 18.21
N TRP A 69 -4.00 -16.51 18.05
CA TRP A 69 -4.61 -17.39 17.05
C TRP A 69 -6.04 -17.81 17.41
N MET A 70 -6.43 -17.67 18.67
CA MET A 70 -7.77 -18.00 19.17
C MET A 70 -8.69 -16.78 19.22
N SER A 71 -8.20 -15.60 18.83
CA SER A 71 -8.95 -14.33 18.83
C SER A 71 -9.79 -14.13 17.57
N GLY A 72 -10.82 -13.28 17.67
CA GLY A 72 -11.63 -12.85 16.54
C GLY A 72 -10.82 -12.03 15.49
N ALA A 73 -9.71 -11.43 15.92
CA ALA A 73 -8.83 -10.67 15.04
C ALA A 73 -8.27 -11.49 13.87
N VAL A 74 -8.09 -12.82 14.04
CA VAL A 74 -7.65 -13.72 12.96
C VAL A 74 -8.58 -13.64 11.75
N VAL A 75 -9.90 -13.62 12.00
CA VAL A 75 -10.90 -13.52 10.92
C VAL A 75 -10.79 -12.17 10.21
N LEU A 76 -10.64 -11.09 10.98
CA LEU A 76 -10.52 -9.73 10.43
C LEU A 76 -9.22 -9.56 9.62
N PHE A 77 -8.08 -10.02 10.16
CA PHE A 77 -6.81 -9.96 9.44
C PHE A 77 -6.78 -10.88 8.21
N SER A 78 -7.47 -12.02 8.27
CA SER A 78 -7.66 -12.91 7.12
C SER A 78 -8.50 -12.24 6.03
N ALA A 79 -9.63 -11.63 6.39
CA ALA A 79 -10.46 -10.87 5.47
C ALA A 79 -9.67 -9.72 4.83
N ALA A 80 -8.91 -8.96 5.62
CA ALA A 80 -8.04 -7.91 5.10
C ALA A 80 -6.99 -8.47 4.12
N GLY A 81 -6.39 -9.63 4.40
CA GLY A 81 -5.44 -10.31 3.52
C GLY A 81 -6.06 -10.81 2.21
N MET A 82 -7.33 -11.21 2.20
CA MET A 82 -8.07 -11.56 0.97
C MET A 82 -8.30 -10.32 0.08
N LEU A 83 -8.68 -9.20 0.71
CA LEU A 83 -8.96 -7.96 -0.01
C LEU A 83 -7.67 -7.32 -0.53
N ARG A 84 -6.63 -7.32 0.28
CA ARG A 84 -5.34 -6.72 -0.03
C ARG A 84 -4.17 -7.70 0.26
N PRO A 85 -3.30 -8.02 -0.70
CA PRO A 85 -3.25 -7.51 -2.09
C PRO A 85 -4.15 -8.24 -3.09
N THR A 86 -4.64 -9.45 -2.81
CA THR A 86 -5.13 -10.40 -3.82
C THR A 86 -6.24 -9.84 -4.69
N LEU A 87 -7.38 -9.46 -4.10
CA LEU A 87 -8.54 -9.01 -4.88
C LEU A 87 -8.32 -7.60 -5.46
N SER A 88 -7.71 -6.70 -4.69
CA SER A 88 -7.44 -5.33 -5.17
C SER A 88 -6.46 -5.31 -6.35
N ILE A 89 -5.43 -6.17 -6.35
CA ILE A 89 -4.50 -6.30 -7.48
C ILE A 89 -5.18 -6.88 -8.70
N ALA A 90 -6.08 -7.86 -8.54
CA ALA A 90 -6.82 -8.44 -9.66
C ALA A 90 -7.66 -7.36 -10.39
N LEU A 91 -8.38 -6.53 -9.66
CA LEU A 91 -9.13 -5.40 -10.22
C LEU A 91 -8.19 -4.35 -10.85
N TRP A 92 -7.07 -4.06 -10.21
CA TRP A 92 -6.08 -3.10 -10.73
C TRP A 92 -5.46 -3.56 -12.06
N ILE A 93 -5.09 -4.85 -12.17
CA ILE A 93 -4.55 -5.43 -13.41
C ILE A 93 -5.60 -5.39 -14.53
N GLU A 94 -6.84 -5.77 -14.23
CA GLU A 94 -7.93 -5.72 -15.23
C GLU A 94 -8.24 -4.27 -15.64
N GLY A 95 -8.14 -3.33 -14.71
CA GLY A 95 -8.23 -1.90 -14.98
C GLY A 95 -7.15 -1.42 -15.96
N ILE A 96 -5.89 -1.84 -15.77
CA ILE A 96 -4.79 -1.51 -16.70
C ILE A 96 -5.08 -2.01 -18.11
N LYS A 97 -5.59 -3.25 -18.27
CA LYS A 97 -5.91 -3.84 -19.58
C LYS A 97 -6.96 -3.04 -20.34
N ARG A 98 -7.93 -2.44 -19.63
CA ARG A 98 -9.08 -1.75 -20.24
C ARG A 98 -8.87 -0.24 -20.37
N LEU A 99 -8.26 0.39 -19.39
CA LEU A 99 -8.09 1.85 -19.30
C LEU A 99 -6.67 2.30 -19.66
N GLY A 100 -5.73 1.37 -19.72
CA GLY A 100 -4.31 1.68 -19.78
C GLY A 100 -3.73 2.05 -18.41
N PRO A 101 -2.39 2.01 -18.28
CA PRO A 101 -1.71 2.19 -16.99
C PRO A 101 -1.93 3.59 -16.41
N THR A 102 -1.93 4.64 -17.24
CA THR A 102 -2.01 6.03 -16.80
C THR A 102 -3.35 6.37 -16.16
N LEU A 103 -4.47 6.08 -16.85
CA LEU A 103 -5.80 6.38 -16.31
C LEU A 103 -6.13 5.47 -15.12
N ASN A 104 -5.70 4.20 -15.17
CA ASN A 104 -5.86 3.28 -14.05
C ASN A 104 -5.13 3.78 -12.79
N ALA A 105 -3.89 4.24 -12.91
CA ALA A 105 -3.13 4.82 -11.80
C ALA A 105 -3.78 6.10 -11.26
N ALA A 106 -4.23 6.99 -12.16
CA ALA A 106 -4.94 8.22 -11.79
C ALA A 106 -6.19 7.92 -10.94
N LEU A 107 -7.04 7.02 -11.39
CA LEU A 107 -8.26 6.67 -10.67
C LEU A 107 -7.96 5.94 -9.34
N THR A 108 -6.93 5.11 -9.30
CA THR A 108 -6.51 4.43 -8.06
C THR A 108 -5.96 5.41 -7.02
N SER A 109 -5.43 6.57 -7.43
CA SER A 109 -4.96 7.60 -6.49
C SER A 109 -6.07 8.27 -5.66
N SER A 110 -7.34 8.01 -5.99
CA SER A 110 -8.49 8.39 -5.16
C SER A 110 -8.59 7.60 -3.84
N GLY A 111 -7.69 6.65 -3.59
CA GLY A 111 -7.65 5.83 -2.38
C GLY A 111 -7.87 6.59 -1.06
N PRO A 112 -7.23 7.74 -0.82
CA PRO A 112 -7.45 8.52 0.40
C PRO A 112 -8.90 8.96 0.66
N PHE A 113 -9.70 9.18 -0.38
CA PHE A 113 -11.14 9.44 -0.20
C PHE A 113 -11.88 8.21 0.32
N PHE A 114 -11.54 7.01 -0.17
CA PHE A 114 -12.09 5.76 0.37
C PHE A 114 -11.63 5.51 1.80
N ALA A 115 -10.38 5.86 2.14
CA ALA A 115 -9.89 5.81 3.51
C ALA A 115 -10.73 6.70 4.44
N ALA A 116 -11.05 7.92 4.01
CA ALA A 116 -11.91 8.82 4.76
C ALA A 116 -13.33 8.24 4.92
N ILE A 117 -13.94 7.73 3.85
CA ILE A 117 -15.26 7.10 3.88
C ILE A 117 -15.30 5.94 4.88
N PHE A 118 -14.37 5.00 4.77
CA PHE A 118 -14.36 3.81 5.64
C PHE A 118 -13.87 4.12 7.07
N GLY A 119 -12.99 5.10 7.24
CA GLY A 119 -12.61 5.61 8.56
C GLY A 119 -13.82 6.18 9.32
N ILE A 120 -14.64 6.98 8.65
CA ILE A 120 -15.86 7.54 9.24
C ILE A 120 -16.91 6.45 9.47
N LEU A 121 -17.24 5.65 8.44
CA LEU A 121 -18.37 4.73 8.49
C LEU A 121 -18.12 3.49 9.36
N ILE A 122 -16.90 2.95 9.37
CA ILE A 122 -16.55 1.70 10.08
C ILE A 122 -15.95 2.00 11.45
N LEU A 123 -15.10 3.02 11.53
CA LEU A 123 -14.29 3.28 12.73
C LEU A 123 -14.83 4.47 13.56
N GLY A 124 -15.78 5.24 13.03
CA GLY A 124 -16.28 6.45 13.68
C GLY A 124 -15.22 7.56 13.78
N GLU A 125 -14.19 7.54 12.91
CA GLU A 125 -13.16 8.56 12.91
C GLU A 125 -13.73 9.92 12.49
N THR A 126 -13.20 10.99 13.07
CA THR A 126 -13.65 12.35 12.76
C THR A 126 -12.72 13.02 11.75
N MET A 127 -13.31 13.59 10.70
CA MET A 127 -12.56 14.32 9.68
C MET A 127 -12.66 15.82 9.92
N THR A 128 -11.53 16.47 10.24
CA THR A 128 -11.48 17.92 10.31
C THR A 128 -11.37 18.55 8.93
N PRO A 129 -11.83 19.82 8.72
CA PRO A 129 -11.64 20.52 7.44
C PRO A 129 -10.18 20.57 7.00
N MET A 130 -9.25 20.61 7.94
CA MET A 130 -7.82 20.64 7.70
C MET A 130 -7.31 19.31 7.11
N ILE A 131 -7.73 18.18 7.70
CA ILE A 131 -7.44 16.83 7.15
C ILE A 131 -8.06 16.68 5.76
N ALA A 132 -9.30 17.12 5.55
CA ALA A 132 -9.97 17.08 4.25
C ALA A 132 -9.20 17.88 3.19
N GLY A 133 -8.72 19.06 3.52
CA GLY A 133 -7.87 19.89 2.66
C GLY A 133 -6.55 19.17 2.31
N GLY A 134 -5.89 18.59 3.28
CA GLY A 134 -4.66 17.81 3.09
C GLY A 134 -4.87 16.60 2.18
N ILE A 135 -5.95 15.82 2.39
CA ILE A 135 -6.32 14.69 1.54
C ILE A 135 -6.55 15.16 0.10
N THR A 136 -7.28 16.25 -0.08
CA THR A 136 -7.57 16.81 -1.41
C THR A 136 -6.28 17.19 -2.14
N LEU A 137 -5.34 17.83 -1.45
CA LEU A 137 -4.04 18.18 -2.03
C LEU A 137 -3.22 16.95 -2.41
N VAL A 138 -3.16 15.92 -1.56
CA VAL A 138 -2.44 14.67 -1.86
C VAL A 138 -3.05 13.99 -3.08
N VAL A 139 -4.37 13.86 -3.13
CA VAL A 139 -5.05 13.23 -4.28
C VAL A 139 -4.89 14.05 -5.53
N ALA A 140 -5.09 15.37 -5.48
CA ALA A 140 -4.91 16.27 -6.62
C ALA A 140 -3.47 16.24 -7.14
N GLY A 141 -2.48 16.18 -6.25
CA GLY A 141 -1.06 16.11 -6.60
C GLY A 141 -0.65 14.86 -7.37
N VAL A 142 -1.35 13.75 -7.19
CA VAL A 142 -1.13 12.52 -7.98
C VAL A 142 -2.05 12.48 -9.19
N LEU A 143 -3.32 12.83 -9.03
CA LEU A 143 -4.35 12.74 -10.07
C LEU A 143 -4.09 13.72 -11.21
N VAL A 144 -3.91 15.02 -10.92
CA VAL A 144 -3.82 16.08 -11.95
C VAL A 144 -2.63 15.88 -12.87
N PRO A 145 -1.39 15.71 -12.41
CA PRO A 145 -0.23 15.48 -13.29
C PRO A 145 -0.37 14.21 -14.14
N THR A 146 -1.03 13.18 -13.58
CA THR A 146 -1.28 11.92 -14.27
C THR A 146 -2.28 12.12 -15.41
N LEU A 147 -3.38 12.83 -15.19
CA LEU A 147 -4.38 13.13 -16.22
C LEU A 147 -3.85 14.05 -17.33
N MET A 148 -2.88 14.89 -17.03
CA MET A 148 -2.20 15.74 -18.03
C MET A 148 -1.25 14.97 -18.96
N THR A 149 -1.10 13.67 -18.80
CA THR A 149 -0.28 12.84 -19.70
C THR A 149 -1.01 12.64 -21.03
N ARG A 150 -0.36 12.98 -22.14
CA ARG A 150 -0.94 12.83 -23.48
C ARG A 150 -1.21 11.34 -23.78
N GLY A 151 -2.36 11.04 -24.41
CA GLY A 151 -2.71 9.68 -24.86
C GLY A 151 -3.81 8.98 -24.07
N ILE A 152 -4.53 9.68 -23.18
CA ILE A 152 -5.63 9.11 -22.39
C ILE A 152 -6.92 8.86 -23.21
N MET A 153 -6.99 9.35 -24.44
CA MET A 153 -8.16 9.23 -25.32
C MET A 153 -8.27 7.85 -25.99
N ALA A 154 -8.32 6.76 -25.24
CA ALA A 154 -8.81 5.49 -25.75
C ALA A 154 -10.31 5.37 -25.46
N THR A 155 -11.09 4.88 -26.43
CA THR A 155 -12.49 4.51 -26.22
C THR A 155 -12.53 3.29 -25.30
N PHE A 156 -13.01 3.48 -24.08
CA PHE A 156 -13.18 2.41 -23.11
C PHE A 156 -14.63 2.39 -22.59
N PRO A 157 -15.17 1.24 -22.20
CA PRO A 157 -16.51 1.17 -21.64
C PRO A 157 -16.55 1.89 -20.28
N ALA A 158 -17.56 2.74 -20.04
CA ALA A 158 -17.65 3.58 -18.85
C ALA A 158 -17.56 2.78 -17.54
N TRP A 159 -18.08 1.56 -17.49
CA TRP A 159 -17.99 0.69 -16.31
C TRP A 159 -16.56 0.30 -15.94
N ALA A 160 -15.60 0.32 -16.90
CA ALA A 160 -14.20 -0.03 -16.61
C ALA A 160 -13.55 0.91 -15.57
N VAL A 161 -14.08 2.13 -15.39
CA VAL A 161 -13.65 3.07 -14.35
C VAL A 161 -13.88 2.49 -12.94
N LEU A 162 -14.87 1.62 -12.77
CA LEU A 162 -15.13 0.96 -11.50
C LEU A 162 -14.03 0.00 -11.06
N LEU A 163 -13.17 -0.48 -11.97
CA LEU A 163 -12.10 -1.41 -11.65
C LEU A 163 -11.02 -0.77 -10.76
N PRO A 164 -10.37 0.34 -11.16
CA PRO A 164 -9.39 1.01 -10.29
C PRO A 164 -10.02 1.65 -9.05
N LEU A 165 -11.23 2.17 -9.13
CA LEU A 165 -11.96 2.67 -7.96
C LEU A 165 -12.28 1.54 -6.98
N GLY A 166 -12.74 0.39 -7.47
CA GLY A 166 -12.95 -0.81 -6.65
C GLY A 166 -11.64 -1.32 -6.03
N ALA A 167 -10.54 -1.31 -6.76
CA ALA A 167 -9.23 -1.66 -6.23
C ALA A 167 -8.80 -0.73 -5.09
N ALA A 168 -9.02 0.58 -5.24
CA ALA A 168 -8.76 1.57 -4.20
C ALA A 168 -9.67 1.39 -2.99
N ALA A 169 -10.97 1.15 -3.21
CA ALA A 169 -11.94 0.89 -2.15
C ALA A 169 -11.59 -0.37 -1.36
N LEU A 170 -11.31 -1.51 -2.04
CA LEU A 170 -10.94 -2.77 -1.38
C LEU A 170 -9.68 -2.64 -0.53
N ARG A 171 -8.69 -1.88 -1.00
CA ARG A 171 -7.46 -1.62 -0.24
C ARG A 171 -7.75 -0.85 1.04
N ASN A 172 -8.60 0.16 0.97
CA ASN A 172 -8.87 1.02 2.12
C ASN A 172 -9.89 0.40 3.10
N VAL A 173 -10.85 -0.39 2.64
CA VAL A 173 -11.69 -1.18 3.55
C VAL A 173 -10.85 -2.24 4.28
N ALA A 174 -9.84 -2.82 3.63
CA ALA A 174 -8.90 -3.71 4.30
C ALA A 174 -8.10 -3.00 5.41
N HIS A 175 -7.71 -1.73 5.22
CA HIS A 175 -7.08 -0.94 6.28
C HIS A 175 -8.03 -0.73 7.47
N ALA A 176 -9.30 -0.38 7.20
CA ALA A 176 -10.29 -0.21 8.24
C ALA A 176 -10.56 -1.52 9.01
N ILE A 177 -10.72 -2.64 8.30
CA ILE A 177 -10.88 -3.97 8.92
C ILE A 177 -9.67 -4.33 9.77
N THR A 178 -8.45 -4.07 9.28
CA THR A 178 -7.22 -4.31 10.05
C THR A 178 -7.22 -3.47 11.34
N LYS A 179 -7.63 -2.20 11.26
CA LYS A 179 -7.74 -1.31 12.42
C LYS A 179 -8.75 -1.82 13.45
N VAL A 180 -9.90 -2.35 13.00
CA VAL A 180 -10.86 -3.01 13.92
C VAL A 180 -10.19 -4.20 14.62
N GLY A 181 -9.42 -5.02 13.90
CA GLY A 181 -8.71 -6.16 14.48
C GLY A 181 -7.69 -5.79 15.55
N PHE A 182 -7.11 -4.59 15.50
CA PHE A 182 -6.19 -4.09 16.52
C PHE A 182 -6.86 -3.80 17.86
N ALA A 183 -8.17 -3.63 17.91
CA ALA A 183 -8.89 -3.51 19.17
C ALA A 183 -8.86 -4.81 19.99
N ASP A 184 -8.81 -5.97 19.32
CA ASP A 184 -8.73 -7.28 19.93
C ASP A 184 -7.26 -7.73 20.10
N VAL A 185 -6.44 -7.61 19.04
CA VAL A 185 -5.02 -7.98 19.05
C VAL A 185 -4.16 -6.82 18.54
N PRO A 186 -3.59 -5.97 19.41
CA PRO A 186 -2.75 -4.83 19.03
C PRO A 186 -1.34 -5.29 18.62
N SER A 187 -1.23 -6.08 17.56
CA SER A 187 0.02 -6.65 17.05
C SER A 187 0.14 -6.45 15.53
N PRO A 188 0.85 -5.40 15.09
CA PRO A 188 1.13 -5.15 13.67
C PRO A 188 1.80 -6.32 12.95
N LEU A 189 2.69 -7.04 13.66
CA LEU A 189 3.36 -8.22 13.13
C LEU A 189 2.36 -9.36 12.88
N PHE A 190 1.46 -9.60 13.82
CA PHE A 190 0.46 -10.66 13.69
C PHE A 190 -0.54 -10.35 12.56
N ALA A 191 -0.99 -9.11 12.44
CA ALA A 191 -1.82 -8.67 11.32
C ALA A 191 -1.12 -8.84 9.97
N ALA A 192 0.18 -8.49 9.89
CA ALA A 192 0.99 -8.68 8.69
C ALA A 192 1.16 -10.17 8.36
N LEU A 193 1.44 -11.01 9.37
CA LEU A 193 1.59 -12.46 9.21
C LEU A 193 0.31 -13.09 8.65
N VAL A 194 -0.81 -12.94 9.36
CA VAL A 194 -2.09 -13.57 8.97
C VAL A 194 -2.52 -13.10 7.58
N GLY A 195 -2.51 -11.80 7.34
CA GLY A 195 -2.89 -11.24 6.03
C GLY A 195 -1.98 -11.73 4.90
N THR A 196 -0.67 -11.85 5.14
CA THR A 196 0.28 -12.32 4.12
C THR A 196 0.18 -13.82 3.88
N LEU A 197 -0.06 -14.64 4.91
CA LEU A 197 -0.29 -16.08 4.76
C LEU A 197 -1.54 -16.37 3.92
N VAL A 198 -2.64 -15.68 4.21
CA VAL A 198 -3.87 -15.79 3.39
C VAL A 198 -3.61 -15.37 1.95
N SER A 199 -2.92 -14.26 1.75
CA SER A 199 -2.54 -13.79 0.41
C SER A 199 -1.66 -14.80 -0.31
N LEU A 200 -0.70 -15.42 0.38
CA LEU A 200 0.18 -16.44 -0.19
C LEU A 200 -0.63 -17.66 -0.64
N VAL A 201 -1.54 -18.15 0.18
CA VAL A 201 -2.42 -19.29 -0.16
C VAL A 201 -3.25 -18.97 -1.41
N LEU A 202 -3.84 -17.79 -1.49
CA LEU A 202 -4.66 -17.39 -2.63
C LEU A 202 -3.83 -17.24 -3.91
N VAL A 203 -2.67 -16.58 -3.83
CA VAL A 203 -1.78 -16.38 -5.00
C VAL A 203 -1.18 -17.71 -5.45
N ALA A 204 -0.73 -18.56 -4.52
CA ALA A 204 -0.23 -19.90 -4.84
C ALA A 204 -1.35 -20.78 -5.44
N GLY A 205 -2.56 -20.72 -4.89
CA GLY A 205 -3.73 -21.40 -5.43
C GLY A 205 -4.04 -20.96 -6.87
N GLN A 206 -4.07 -19.65 -7.14
CA GLN A 206 -4.26 -19.14 -8.51
C GLN A 206 -3.15 -19.58 -9.45
N PHE A 207 -1.89 -19.60 -8.98
CA PHE A 207 -0.74 -20.03 -9.76
C PHE A 207 -0.87 -21.49 -10.16
N LEU A 208 -1.28 -22.37 -9.23
CA LEU A 208 -1.49 -23.80 -9.47
C LEU A 208 -2.71 -24.07 -10.38
N ILE A 209 -3.86 -23.45 -10.10
CA ILE A 209 -5.10 -23.65 -10.88
C ILE A 209 -4.92 -23.20 -12.33
N ARG A 210 -4.24 -22.07 -12.54
CA ARG A 210 -3.96 -21.56 -13.89
C ARG A 210 -2.78 -22.25 -14.56
N ARG A 211 -2.17 -23.25 -13.92
CA ARG A 211 -1.00 -24.00 -14.42
C ARG A 211 0.12 -23.08 -14.90
N GLN A 212 0.32 -21.97 -14.20
CA GLN A 212 1.36 -21.00 -14.54
C GLN A 212 2.73 -21.62 -14.30
N ARG A 213 3.72 -21.19 -15.10
CA ARG A 213 5.11 -21.64 -14.96
C ARG A 213 5.98 -20.49 -14.47
N ILE A 214 7.02 -20.84 -13.73
CA ILE A 214 8.09 -19.91 -13.39
C ILE A 214 8.97 -19.77 -14.63
N GLU A 215 8.90 -18.61 -15.29
CA GLU A 215 9.67 -18.32 -16.49
C GLU A 215 10.89 -17.51 -16.13
N GLY A 216 12.00 -17.73 -16.84
CA GLY A 216 13.29 -17.07 -16.57
C GLY A 216 14.20 -17.90 -15.65
N ARG A 217 15.35 -17.36 -15.32
CA ARG A 217 16.32 -18.00 -14.43
C ARG A 217 15.94 -17.75 -12.97
N LEU A 218 16.10 -18.75 -12.10
CA LEU A 218 15.83 -18.61 -10.67
C LEU A 218 16.60 -17.44 -10.04
N GLY A 219 17.85 -17.20 -10.48
CA GLY A 219 18.67 -16.08 -10.01
C GLY A 219 18.07 -14.69 -10.31
N ASP A 220 17.21 -14.59 -11.30
CA ASP A 220 16.57 -13.31 -11.67
C ASP A 220 15.46 -12.92 -10.68
N TYR A 221 14.91 -13.89 -9.96
CA TYR A 221 13.91 -13.67 -8.92
C TYR A 221 14.47 -13.05 -7.64
N ARG A 222 15.80 -12.92 -7.51
CA ARG A 222 16.46 -12.23 -6.38
C ARG A 222 15.93 -10.79 -6.17
N TYR A 223 15.57 -10.10 -7.26
CA TYR A 223 15.02 -8.74 -7.18
C TYR A 223 13.61 -8.74 -6.57
N PHE A 224 12.81 -9.76 -6.87
CA PHE A 224 11.50 -9.95 -6.24
C PHE A 224 11.62 -10.37 -4.78
N ALA A 225 12.60 -11.21 -4.43
CA ALA A 225 12.88 -11.58 -3.05
C ALA A 225 13.35 -10.36 -2.24
N LEU A 226 14.30 -9.57 -2.76
CA LEU A 226 14.77 -8.34 -2.10
C LEU A 226 13.64 -7.31 -1.97
N SER A 227 12.83 -7.13 -3.02
CA SER A 227 11.63 -6.30 -2.98
C SER A 227 10.64 -6.83 -1.93
N GLY A 228 10.48 -8.16 -1.80
CA GLY A 228 9.67 -8.81 -0.77
C GLY A 228 10.14 -8.49 0.65
N MET A 229 11.45 -8.49 0.89
CA MET A 229 12.03 -8.10 2.19
C MET A 229 11.72 -6.63 2.53
N ILE A 230 11.93 -5.73 1.57
CA ILE A 230 11.64 -4.30 1.74
C ILE A 230 10.15 -4.06 1.94
N THR A 231 9.29 -4.75 1.17
CA THR A 231 7.83 -4.66 1.32
C THR A 231 7.37 -5.24 2.65
N ALA A 232 8.03 -6.29 3.16
CA ALA A 232 7.71 -6.80 4.50
C ALA A 232 7.89 -5.71 5.56
N LEU A 233 9.01 -4.99 5.53
CA LEU A 233 9.21 -3.86 6.43
C LEU A 233 8.15 -2.76 6.21
N ALA A 234 7.86 -2.41 4.95
CA ALA A 234 6.86 -1.39 4.62
C ALA A 234 5.45 -1.76 5.14
N VAL A 235 5.02 -3.01 4.98
CA VAL A 235 3.71 -3.49 5.46
C VAL A 235 3.66 -3.57 6.98
N TYR A 236 4.74 -3.98 7.63
CA TYR A 236 4.84 -3.93 9.10
C TYR A 236 4.70 -2.50 9.61
N LEU A 237 5.45 -1.55 9.05
CA LEU A 237 5.37 -0.12 9.40
C LEU A 237 3.99 0.47 9.12
N LEU A 238 3.36 0.10 8.00
CA LEU A 238 1.99 0.51 7.71
C LEU A 238 1.01 0.01 8.78
N ASN A 239 1.11 -1.26 9.17
CA ASN A 239 0.27 -1.81 10.23
C ASN A 239 0.55 -1.14 11.59
N GLN A 240 1.82 -0.83 11.88
CA GLN A 240 2.20 -0.07 13.06
C GLN A 240 1.60 1.34 13.04
N ALA A 241 1.63 2.02 11.89
CA ALA A 241 1.00 3.32 11.72
C ALA A 241 -0.52 3.26 11.90
N LEU A 242 -1.18 2.21 11.36
CA LEU A 242 -2.61 1.98 11.53
C LEU A 242 -2.99 1.64 12.98
N GLU A 243 -2.14 0.96 13.71
CA GLU A 243 -2.35 0.67 15.13
C GLU A 243 -2.32 1.95 15.97
N LEU A 244 -1.35 2.84 15.71
CA LEU A 244 -1.14 4.07 16.45
C LEU A 244 -2.04 5.23 16.02
N GLY A 245 -2.29 5.38 14.70
CA GLY A 245 -2.98 6.51 14.10
C GLY A 245 -4.35 6.17 13.52
N GLN A 246 -5.06 7.20 13.05
CA GLN A 246 -6.34 7.06 12.35
C GLN A 246 -6.12 6.65 10.89
N VAL A 247 -7.05 5.86 10.32
CA VAL A 247 -7.00 5.44 8.90
C VAL A 247 -7.09 6.66 7.98
N ILE A 248 -7.90 7.68 8.38
CA ILE A 248 -8.07 8.94 7.65
C ILE A 248 -6.73 9.67 7.47
N THR A 249 -5.81 9.60 8.43
CA THR A 249 -4.50 10.26 8.37
C THR A 249 -3.43 9.34 7.74
N VAL A 250 -3.37 8.08 8.15
CA VAL A 250 -2.34 7.13 7.72
C VAL A 250 -2.41 6.81 6.22
N ALA A 251 -3.61 6.56 5.69
CA ALA A 251 -3.75 6.14 4.29
C ALA A 251 -3.33 7.22 3.28
N PRO A 252 -3.67 8.51 3.44
CA PRO A 252 -3.16 9.58 2.57
C PRO A 252 -1.64 9.77 2.66
N LEU A 253 -1.06 9.60 3.86
CA LEU A 253 0.39 9.70 4.03
C LEU A 253 1.12 8.58 3.29
N VAL A 254 0.61 7.35 3.34
CA VAL A 254 1.15 6.24 2.53
C VAL A 254 0.92 6.48 1.03
N ALA A 255 -0.19 7.11 0.64
CA ALA A 255 -0.46 7.47 -0.76
C ALA A 255 0.50 8.53 -1.32
N SER A 256 1.35 9.15 -0.50
CA SER A 256 2.44 10.03 -0.94
C SER A 256 3.65 9.28 -1.54
N SER A 257 3.65 7.95 -1.53
CA SER A 257 4.74 7.10 -2.07
C SER A 257 5.21 7.47 -3.49
N PRO A 258 4.39 8.02 -4.44
CA PRO A 258 4.87 8.49 -5.73
C PRO A 258 5.91 9.62 -5.65
N VAL A 259 5.84 10.48 -4.63
CA VAL A 259 6.85 11.53 -4.41
C VAL A 259 8.20 10.88 -4.07
N PHE A 260 8.22 9.92 -3.14
CA PHE A 260 9.42 9.17 -2.81
C PHE A 260 9.95 8.36 -4.00
N SER A 261 9.04 7.80 -4.81
CA SER A 261 9.42 7.09 -6.03
C SER A 261 10.11 8.02 -7.03
N ALA A 262 9.58 9.20 -7.27
CA ALA A 262 10.19 10.19 -8.16
C ALA A 262 11.57 10.64 -7.66
N LEU A 263 11.72 10.91 -6.36
CA LEU A 263 12.98 11.30 -5.76
C LEU A 263 14.03 10.16 -5.83
N LEU A 264 13.65 8.94 -5.46
CA LEU A 264 14.53 7.76 -5.58
C LEU A 264 14.90 7.50 -7.03
N GLY A 265 13.93 7.58 -7.95
CA GLY A 265 14.16 7.40 -9.39
C GLY A 265 15.18 8.37 -9.97
N TYR A 266 15.15 9.61 -9.50
CA TYR A 266 16.09 10.66 -9.94
C TYR A 266 17.46 10.56 -9.22
N PHE A 267 17.48 10.58 -7.88
CA PHE A 267 18.72 10.73 -7.11
C PHE A 267 19.50 9.41 -6.93
N VAL A 268 18.79 8.27 -6.83
CA VAL A 268 19.43 6.98 -6.49
C VAL A 268 19.55 6.09 -7.70
N PHE A 269 18.49 5.96 -8.50
CA PHE A 269 18.47 5.02 -9.62
C PHE A 269 18.81 5.65 -10.97
N GLY A 270 18.79 6.98 -11.10
CA GLY A 270 19.12 7.70 -12.33
C GLY A 270 18.22 7.35 -13.53
N ARG A 271 17.00 6.86 -13.26
CA ARG A 271 16.06 6.33 -14.27
C ARG A 271 14.90 7.28 -14.58
N GLU A 272 14.71 8.29 -13.77
CA GLU A 272 13.63 9.27 -13.93
C GLU A 272 14.18 10.68 -14.16
N THR A 273 13.48 11.47 -14.95
CA THR A 273 13.75 12.89 -15.12
C THR A 273 12.70 13.69 -14.36
N LEU A 274 13.13 14.65 -13.55
CA LEU A 274 12.22 15.56 -12.85
C LEU A 274 11.65 16.55 -13.85
N ASN A 275 10.57 16.18 -14.52
CA ASN A 275 9.83 17.05 -15.42
C ASN A 275 8.86 17.96 -14.62
N TRP A 276 8.24 18.93 -15.28
CA TRP A 276 7.32 19.87 -14.64
C TRP A 276 6.12 19.20 -13.95
N ARG A 277 5.68 18.02 -14.41
CA ARG A 277 4.59 17.24 -13.80
C ARG A 277 5.02 16.63 -12.47
N THR A 278 6.25 16.12 -12.42
CA THR A 278 6.86 15.62 -11.17
C THR A 278 6.98 16.74 -10.14
N TRP A 279 7.41 17.94 -10.57
CA TRP A 279 7.44 19.11 -9.70
C TRP A 279 6.05 19.52 -9.23
N LEU A 280 5.03 19.46 -10.09
CA LEU A 280 3.64 19.72 -9.69
C LEU A 280 3.14 18.69 -8.66
N THR A 281 3.46 17.40 -8.85
CA THR A 281 3.16 16.37 -7.85
C THR A 281 3.79 16.71 -6.51
N ILE A 282 5.06 17.03 -6.47
CA ILE A 282 5.79 17.38 -5.24
C ILE A 282 5.16 18.64 -4.60
N ALA A 283 4.89 19.67 -5.39
CA ALA A 283 4.34 20.94 -4.92
C ALA A 283 2.93 20.83 -4.32
N LEU A 284 2.14 19.82 -4.70
CA LEU A 284 0.82 19.58 -4.15
C LEU A 284 0.84 18.54 -3.03
N VAL A 285 1.58 17.44 -3.19
CA VAL A 285 1.58 16.35 -2.20
C VAL A 285 2.32 16.75 -0.93
N VAL A 286 3.47 17.42 -1.02
CA VAL A 286 4.28 17.77 0.17
C VAL A 286 3.52 18.71 1.13
N PRO A 287 2.90 19.82 0.69
CA PRO A 287 2.05 20.61 1.57
C PRO A 287 0.85 19.84 2.10
N GLY A 288 0.20 19.01 1.26
CA GLY A 288 -0.91 18.15 1.70
C GLY A 288 -0.52 17.22 2.84
N VAL A 289 0.64 16.55 2.72
CA VAL A 289 1.23 15.72 3.76
C VAL A 289 1.53 16.54 5.01
N GLY A 290 2.15 17.73 4.86
CA GLY A 290 2.46 18.63 5.97
C GLY A 290 1.21 19.03 6.75
N ILE A 291 0.12 19.36 6.05
CA ILE A 291 -1.18 19.70 6.65
C ILE A 291 -1.75 18.52 7.44
N ILE A 292 -1.71 17.30 6.88
CA ILE A 292 -2.22 16.10 7.56
C ILE A 292 -1.40 15.80 8.82
N VAL A 293 -0.07 15.87 8.74
CA VAL A 293 0.81 15.63 9.90
C VAL A 293 0.58 16.67 10.99
N TYR A 294 0.45 17.95 10.61
CA TYR A 294 0.17 19.02 11.56
C TYR A 294 -1.21 18.86 12.23
N ALA A 295 -2.22 18.43 11.47
CA ALA A 295 -3.56 18.21 12.00
C ALA A 295 -3.68 16.94 12.86
N ALA A 296 -2.71 16.03 12.76
CA ALA A 296 -2.62 14.82 13.56
C ALA A 296 -1.81 15.00 14.86
N ALA A 297 -1.03 16.10 14.97
CA ALA A 297 -0.28 16.50 16.15
C ALA A 297 -1.14 17.29 17.13
#